data_7c74c5bdeb3fc9b7f354bad9512823bd
#
_entry.id   7c74c5bdeb3fc9b7f354bad9512823bd
#
_cell.length_a   1.000
_cell.length_b   1.000
_cell.length_c   1.000
_cell.angle_alpha   90.00
_cell.angle_beta   90.00
_cell.angle_gamma   90.00
#
_symmetry.space_group_name_H-M   'P 1'
#
loop_
_entity.id
_entity.type
_entity.pdbx_description
1 polymer ?
#
loop_
_entity_poly.entity_id
_entity_poly.type
_entity_poly.pdbx_seq_one_letter_code
_entity_poly.pdbx_strand_id
1 'polypeptide(L)'
;MPNAKAYFLVICEKSGVVGRKLNKFHYLCMDIGYCITLKTDNIMAGKVPTPHIGAQYGEIADRVIMAGDPLRAKFMAENFLENPVQYNNVRGMLGYTGTYKGKRVSVQGHGMGIPSIGIYSYELFNFYDVKRIIRCGSAGAFDPSLNLGDVVFGAGSCTDSNYGSQFNLPGTFAPIADFELLRAAAVKAEELGIPYKAGNILASDVFYGDDAESWKQWQKMGVLAVEMEATALYMNAARAGKSALCICTISDSLVHGTACSAEERQTSFTNMMKIAFDII
;
A
#
# COMPACT_ATOMS: atom_id res chain seq x y z
N MET A 1 14.38 -3.04 29.59
CA MET A 1 14.31 -1.81 28.78
C MET A 1 15.43 -0.87 29.20
N PRO A 2 16.48 -0.65 28.42
CA PRO A 2 17.50 0.33 28.77
C PRO A 2 17.00 1.73 28.39
N ASN A 3 17.18 2.61 29.31
CA ASN A 3 16.62 3.93 29.47
C ASN A 3 16.88 4.92 28.31
N ALA A 4 15.83 5.29 27.59
CA ALA A 4 15.82 6.51 26.75
C ALA A 4 16.13 7.79 27.55
N LYS A 5 16.05 7.76 28.90
CA LYS A 5 16.40 8.88 29.79
C LYS A 5 17.90 9.19 29.84
N ALA A 6 18.78 8.19 29.64
CA ALA A 6 20.22 8.38 29.75
C ALA A 6 20.83 9.19 28.62
N TYR A 7 20.29 9.07 27.40
CA TYR A 7 20.79 9.82 26.22
C TYR A 7 20.38 11.30 26.25
N PHE A 8 19.23 11.63 26.82
CA PHE A 8 18.75 12.99 26.96
C PHE A 8 19.55 13.80 28.00
N LEU A 9 20.01 13.14 29.05
CA LEU A 9 20.77 13.80 30.12
C LEU A 9 22.18 14.24 29.67
N VAL A 10 22.84 13.45 28.82
CA VAL A 10 24.21 13.73 28.34
C VAL A 10 24.27 14.93 27.40
N ILE A 11 23.19 15.19 26.65
CA ILE A 11 23.11 16.35 25.74
C ILE A 11 22.81 17.63 26.52
N CYS A 12 22.00 17.57 27.57
CA CYS A 12 21.67 18.74 28.41
C CYS A 12 22.84 19.18 29.31
N GLU A 13 23.66 18.26 29.83
CA GLU A 13 24.82 18.62 30.68
C GLU A 13 25.92 19.37 29.94
N LYS A 14 26.06 19.14 28.62
CA LYS A 14 27.08 19.83 27.81
C LYS A 14 26.67 21.21 27.29
N SER A 15 25.36 21.52 27.28
CA SER A 15 24.87 22.76 26.65
C SER A 15 24.31 23.80 27.65
N GLY A 16 24.19 23.48 28.93
CA GLY A 16 23.71 24.43 29.95
C GLY A 16 22.24 24.85 29.80
N VAL A 17 21.44 24.18 28.99
CA VAL A 17 20.03 24.52 28.70
C VAL A 17 19.11 23.58 29.47
N VAL A 18 18.28 24.15 30.37
CA VAL A 18 17.24 23.40 31.09
C VAL A 18 16.02 23.25 30.18
N GLY A 19 15.81 22.04 29.64
CA GLY A 19 14.70 21.75 28.73
C GLY A 19 13.39 21.46 29.44
N ARG A 20 12.28 22.06 28.98
CA ARG A 20 10.91 21.64 29.33
C ARG A 20 10.54 20.35 28.57
N LYS A 21 9.78 19.46 29.23
CA LYS A 21 9.20 18.25 28.65
C LYS A 21 8.39 18.60 27.39
N LEU A 22 8.79 18.11 26.23
CA LEU A 22 8.05 18.21 24.98
C LEU A 22 7.48 16.83 24.58
N ASN A 23 6.17 16.76 24.50
CA ASN A 23 5.41 15.57 24.09
C ASN A 23 5.12 15.59 22.60
N LYS A 24 6.12 15.75 21.75
CA LYS A 24 6.09 15.48 20.29
C LYS A 24 7.37 15.99 19.67
N PHE A 25 7.87 15.28 18.68
CA PHE A 25 9.08 15.63 17.91
C PHE A 25 8.94 17.04 17.32
N HIS A 26 9.78 17.97 17.79
CA HIS A 26 9.95 19.29 17.18
C HIS A 26 11.44 19.55 16.99
N TYR A 27 11.78 20.16 15.87
CA TYR A 27 13.13 20.59 15.57
C TYR A 27 13.58 21.63 16.59
N LEU A 28 14.71 21.40 17.23
CA LEU A 28 15.39 22.39 18.05
C LEU A 28 16.35 23.17 17.15
N CYS A 29 15.97 24.37 16.71
CA CYS A 29 16.90 25.33 16.13
C CYS A 29 17.66 26.03 17.28
N MET A 30 18.95 25.81 17.38
CA MET A 30 19.83 26.64 18.20
C MET A 30 20.45 27.74 17.33
N ASP A 31 20.58 28.94 17.88
CA ASP A 31 21.14 30.15 17.25
C ASP A 31 22.63 30.09 16.92
N ILE A 32 23.21 28.92 16.74
CA ILE A 32 24.59 28.66 16.38
C ILE A 32 24.77 27.76 15.18
N GLY A 33 23.90 27.91 14.17
CA GLY A 33 24.17 27.42 12.81
C GLY A 33 24.40 25.91 12.61
N TYR A 34 24.12 25.06 13.61
CA TYR A 34 24.18 23.60 13.48
C TYR A 34 22.79 22.98 13.56
N CYS A 35 22.29 22.52 12.42
CA CYS A 35 21.12 21.67 12.36
C CYS A 35 21.55 20.23 12.72
N ILE A 36 21.25 19.76 13.93
CA ILE A 36 21.44 18.35 14.26
C ILE A 36 20.24 17.60 13.69
N THR A 37 20.41 17.04 12.51
CA THR A 37 19.49 16.03 12.00
C THR A 37 19.69 14.75 12.84
N LEU A 38 18.84 14.55 13.83
CA LEU A 38 18.78 13.24 14.49
C LEU A 38 18.32 12.25 13.41
N LYS A 39 19.25 11.43 12.94
CA LYS A 39 18.89 10.28 12.11
C LYS A 39 17.97 9.39 12.92
N THR A 40 16.71 9.31 12.51
CA THR A 40 15.70 8.39 13.06
C THR A 40 16.03 6.93 12.75
N ASP A 41 17.07 6.69 11.98
CA ASP A 41 17.50 5.39 11.47
C ASP A 41 17.76 4.34 12.56
N ASN A 42 18.14 4.77 13.79
CA ASN A 42 18.47 3.85 14.88
C ASN A 42 17.28 3.40 15.74
N ILE A 43 16.11 4.06 15.66
CA ILE A 43 14.95 3.69 16.51
C ILE A 43 14.18 2.52 15.88
N MET A 44 14.20 2.39 14.57
CA MET A 44 13.48 1.34 13.82
C MET A 44 14.31 0.07 13.62
N ALA A 45 15.65 0.17 13.58
CA ALA A 45 16.55 -0.97 13.34
C ALA A 45 16.42 -2.11 14.37
N GLY A 46 15.91 -1.83 15.59
CA GLY A 46 15.67 -2.85 16.61
C GLY A 46 14.34 -3.61 16.50
N LYS A 47 13.51 -3.30 15.48
CA LYS A 47 12.17 -3.90 15.29
C LYS A 47 12.05 -4.78 14.05
N VAL A 48 13.11 -4.93 13.28
CA VAL A 48 13.18 -5.79 12.09
C VAL A 48 14.23 -6.88 12.30
N PRO A 49 14.05 -8.08 11.69
CA PRO A 49 12.88 -8.51 10.90
C PRO A 49 11.59 -8.54 11.71
N THR A 50 10.46 -8.33 11.04
CA THR A 50 9.14 -8.42 11.65
C THR A 50 8.63 -9.87 11.63
N PRO A 51 7.52 -10.21 12.31
CA PRO A 51 6.97 -11.58 12.27
C PRO A 51 6.54 -12.05 10.87
N HIS A 52 6.30 -11.14 9.92
CA HIS A 52 5.78 -11.47 8.60
C HIS A 52 6.72 -11.08 7.45
N ILE A 53 7.72 -10.23 7.69
CA ILE A 53 8.71 -9.78 6.71
C ILE A 53 10.11 -10.03 7.25
N GLY A 54 10.87 -10.93 6.58
CA GLY A 54 12.22 -11.36 7.00
C GLY A 54 13.34 -10.38 6.67
N ALA A 55 13.04 -9.27 6.00
CA ALA A 55 14.02 -8.28 5.59
C ALA A 55 14.71 -7.58 6.78
N GLN A 56 15.97 -7.21 6.60
CA GLN A 56 16.67 -6.28 7.47
C GLN A 56 16.32 -4.83 7.12
N TYR A 57 16.63 -3.90 8.04
CA TYR A 57 16.44 -2.48 7.77
C TYR A 57 17.29 -2.04 6.57
N GLY A 58 16.65 -1.31 5.64
CA GLY A 58 17.31 -0.85 4.43
C GLY A 58 17.26 -1.83 3.24
N GLU A 59 16.83 -3.07 3.41
CA GLU A 59 16.67 -4.01 2.29
C GLU A 59 15.44 -3.69 1.43
N ILE A 60 14.40 -3.10 2.01
CA ILE A 60 13.18 -2.68 1.31
C ILE A 60 13.33 -1.22 0.84
N ALA A 61 12.87 -0.92 -0.37
CA ALA A 61 12.84 0.44 -0.89
C ALA A 61 11.75 1.28 -0.19
N ASP A 62 11.89 2.60 -0.22
CA ASP A 62 10.88 3.54 0.33
C ASP A 62 9.56 3.57 -0.48
N ARG A 63 9.52 2.85 -1.60
CA ARG A 63 8.39 2.69 -2.52
C ARG A 63 8.16 1.22 -2.84
N VAL A 64 6.93 0.75 -2.65
CA VAL A 64 6.59 -0.67 -2.79
C VAL A 64 5.36 -0.84 -3.67
N ILE A 65 5.44 -1.79 -4.62
CA ILE A 65 4.27 -2.28 -5.35
C ILE A 65 3.84 -3.59 -4.70
N MET A 66 2.55 -3.72 -4.37
CA MET A 66 2.04 -4.91 -3.70
C MET A 66 1.03 -5.67 -4.58
N ALA A 67 1.03 -6.99 -4.45
CA ALA A 67 0.04 -7.87 -5.08
C ALA A 67 -0.52 -8.87 -4.06
N GLY A 68 -1.80 -9.24 -4.20
CA GLY A 68 -2.41 -10.28 -3.37
C GLY A 68 -1.72 -11.62 -3.58
N ASP A 69 -1.49 -11.99 -4.83
CA ASP A 69 -0.80 -13.20 -5.22
C ASP A 69 0.74 -13.01 -5.12
N PRO A 70 1.47 -13.79 -4.29
CA PRO A 70 2.92 -13.73 -4.21
C PRO A 70 3.62 -14.13 -5.52
N LEU A 71 3.01 -14.97 -6.35
CA LEU A 71 3.55 -15.32 -7.67
C LEU A 71 3.43 -14.13 -8.64
N ARG A 72 2.40 -13.29 -8.51
CA ARG A 72 2.34 -12.01 -9.25
C ARG A 72 3.43 -11.04 -8.78
N ALA A 73 3.74 -10.99 -7.49
CA ALA A 73 4.87 -10.20 -7.00
C ALA A 73 6.20 -10.70 -7.59
N LYS A 74 6.40 -12.02 -7.67
CA LYS A 74 7.54 -12.62 -8.35
C LYS A 74 7.58 -12.26 -9.83
N PHE A 75 6.46 -12.40 -10.54
CA PHE A 75 6.34 -12.02 -11.96
C PHE A 75 6.72 -10.53 -12.18
N MET A 76 6.23 -9.63 -11.33
CA MET A 76 6.61 -8.22 -11.40
C MET A 76 8.10 -8.01 -11.18
N ALA A 77 8.72 -8.72 -10.22
CA ALA A 77 10.15 -8.62 -9.97
C ALA A 77 10.98 -9.07 -11.18
N GLU A 78 10.63 -10.21 -11.76
CA GLU A 78 11.38 -10.82 -12.87
C GLU A 78 11.23 -10.08 -14.19
N ASN A 79 10.10 -9.39 -14.42
CA ASN A 79 9.78 -8.75 -15.70
C ASN A 79 9.96 -7.23 -15.70
N PHE A 80 9.99 -6.58 -14.54
CA PHE A 80 10.06 -5.12 -14.45
C PHE A 80 11.30 -4.61 -13.70
N LEU A 81 11.88 -5.39 -12.77
CA LEU A 81 13.03 -4.93 -11.99
C LEU A 81 14.35 -5.38 -12.61
N GLU A 82 15.31 -4.50 -12.64
CA GLU A 82 16.71 -4.81 -12.89
C GLU A 82 17.34 -5.35 -11.60
N ASN A 83 18.09 -6.46 -11.70
CA ASN A 83 18.79 -7.13 -10.60
C ASN A 83 17.91 -7.34 -9.33
N PRO A 84 16.76 -8.00 -9.44
CA PRO A 84 15.89 -8.21 -8.28
C PRO A 84 16.54 -9.16 -7.27
N VAL A 85 16.58 -8.73 -6.00
CA VAL A 85 17.04 -9.53 -4.86
C VAL A 85 15.86 -9.84 -3.96
N GLN A 86 15.64 -11.13 -3.69
CA GLN A 86 14.58 -11.55 -2.79
C GLN A 86 14.95 -11.25 -1.34
N TYR A 87 14.10 -10.49 -0.63
CA TYR A 87 14.27 -10.15 0.78
C TYR A 87 13.27 -10.87 1.69
N ASN A 88 12.17 -11.39 1.14
CA ASN A 88 11.15 -12.07 1.92
C ASN A 88 10.64 -13.35 1.28
N ASN A 89 10.44 -14.36 2.13
CA ASN A 89 9.78 -15.63 1.81
C ASN A 89 8.95 -16.14 3.02
N VAL A 90 8.81 -15.33 4.06
CA VAL A 90 8.04 -15.71 5.25
C VAL A 90 6.58 -15.93 4.84
N ARG A 91 6.01 -17.08 5.23
CA ARG A 91 4.64 -17.50 4.89
C ARG A 91 4.35 -17.56 3.38
N GLY A 92 5.39 -17.67 2.55
CA GLY A 92 5.23 -17.65 1.09
C GLY A 92 4.92 -16.28 0.50
N MET A 93 4.91 -15.20 1.29
CA MET A 93 4.69 -13.83 0.81
C MET A 93 6.00 -13.28 0.24
N LEU A 94 6.26 -13.62 -1.02
CA LEU A 94 7.49 -13.26 -1.71
C LEU A 94 7.66 -11.75 -1.81
N GLY A 95 8.88 -11.27 -1.52
CA GLY A 95 9.25 -9.88 -1.63
C GLY A 95 10.63 -9.71 -2.28
N TYR A 96 10.75 -8.73 -3.17
CA TYR A 96 11.97 -8.47 -3.94
C TYR A 96 12.25 -6.97 -3.99
N THR A 97 13.54 -6.61 -3.99
CA THR A 97 14.00 -5.24 -4.24
C THR A 97 14.93 -5.23 -5.44
N GLY A 98 14.74 -4.29 -6.33
CA GLY A 98 15.58 -4.08 -7.51
C GLY A 98 15.54 -2.63 -7.97
N THR A 99 15.88 -2.39 -9.23
CA THR A 99 15.87 -1.06 -9.83
C THR A 99 14.89 -1.01 -11.01
N TYR A 100 14.13 0.06 -11.12
CA TYR A 100 13.29 0.37 -12.28
C TYR A 100 13.59 1.77 -12.77
N LYS A 101 14.06 1.90 -14.01
CA LYS A 101 14.44 3.19 -14.62
C LYS A 101 15.36 4.02 -13.69
N GLY A 102 16.38 3.39 -13.09
CA GLY A 102 17.33 4.01 -12.18
C GLY A 102 16.83 4.32 -10.76
N LYS A 103 15.59 3.98 -10.43
CA LYS A 103 15.00 4.13 -9.09
C LYS A 103 14.94 2.79 -8.37
N ARG A 104 15.28 2.78 -7.09
CA ARG A 104 15.12 1.58 -6.25
C ARG A 104 13.65 1.37 -5.93
N VAL A 105 13.11 0.18 -6.23
CA VAL A 105 11.70 -0.22 -6.04
C VAL A 105 11.65 -1.60 -5.43
N SER A 106 10.68 -1.82 -4.55
CA SER A 106 10.37 -3.15 -4.03
C SER A 106 9.01 -3.62 -4.52
N VAL A 107 8.86 -4.94 -4.65
CA VAL A 107 7.57 -5.61 -4.85
C VAL A 107 7.34 -6.58 -3.71
N GLN A 108 6.08 -6.71 -3.24
CA GLN A 108 5.74 -7.53 -2.08
C GLN A 108 4.38 -8.20 -2.25
N GLY A 109 4.32 -9.51 -2.02
CA GLY A 109 3.06 -10.23 -1.85
C GLY A 109 2.40 -9.89 -0.51
N HIS A 110 1.06 -9.79 -0.49
CA HIS A 110 0.32 -9.46 0.75
C HIS A 110 -0.79 -10.44 1.10
N GLY A 111 -1.05 -11.47 0.25
CA GLY A 111 -2.17 -12.38 0.45
C GLY A 111 -3.52 -11.76 0.09
N MET A 112 -4.62 -12.37 0.54
CA MET A 112 -5.98 -11.92 0.27
C MET A 112 -6.62 -11.36 1.53
N GLY A 113 -7.45 -10.32 1.32
CA GLY A 113 -8.34 -9.76 2.32
C GLY A 113 -7.72 -8.67 3.21
N ILE A 114 -8.61 -7.90 3.78
CA ILE A 114 -8.31 -6.77 4.66
C ILE A 114 -7.35 -7.14 5.81
N PRO A 115 -7.53 -8.26 6.55
CA PRO A 115 -6.61 -8.61 7.62
C PRO A 115 -5.18 -8.85 7.12
N SER A 116 -5.03 -9.48 5.96
CA SER A 116 -3.71 -9.81 5.41
C SER A 116 -2.95 -8.56 4.97
N ILE A 117 -3.52 -7.75 4.07
CA ILE A 117 -2.85 -6.50 3.66
C ILE A 117 -2.67 -5.53 4.83
N GLY A 118 -3.59 -5.57 5.81
CA GLY A 118 -3.49 -4.80 7.04
C GLY A 118 -2.19 -5.06 7.79
N ILE A 119 -1.75 -6.33 7.88
CA ILE A 119 -0.47 -6.71 8.50
C ILE A 119 0.70 -6.17 7.67
N TYR A 120 0.79 -6.54 6.40
CA TYR A 120 1.95 -6.21 5.56
C TYR A 120 2.12 -4.71 5.34
N SER A 121 1.03 -3.98 5.04
CA SER A 121 1.12 -2.53 4.88
C SER A 121 1.49 -1.81 6.18
N TYR A 122 0.98 -2.29 7.32
CA TYR A 122 1.37 -1.75 8.63
C TYR A 122 2.86 -1.91 8.89
N GLU A 123 3.40 -3.13 8.67
CA GLU A 123 4.83 -3.42 8.90
C GLU A 123 5.70 -2.57 7.95
N LEU A 124 5.37 -2.51 6.67
CA LEU A 124 6.11 -1.72 5.69
C LEU A 124 6.15 -0.22 6.05
N PHE A 125 5.01 0.37 6.41
CA PHE A 125 4.95 1.78 6.76
C PHE A 125 5.63 2.12 8.08
N ASN A 126 5.50 1.25 9.10
CA ASN A 126 5.91 1.59 10.47
C ASN A 126 7.30 1.05 10.86
N PHE A 127 7.81 -0.01 10.19
CA PHE A 127 9.08 -0.63 10.56
C PHE A 127 10.15 -0.56 9.48
N TYR A 128 9.75 -0.43 8.20
CA TYR A 128 10.67 -0.39 7.06
C TYR A 128 10.76 0.98 6.37
N ASP A 129 10.16 2.01 6.95
CA ASP A 129 10.14 3.40 6.47
C ASP A 129 9.64 3.56 5.03
N VAL A 130 8.76 2.68 4.57
CA VAL A 130 8.11 2.81 3.28
C VAL A 130 7.28 4.08 3.25
N LYS A 131 7.41 4.87 2.19
CA LYS A 131 6.73 6.16 2.03
C LYS A 131 5.46 6.04 1.22
N ARG A 132 5.45 5.13 0.24
CA ARG A 132 4.31 4.91 -0.63
C ARG A 132 4.13 3.45 -1.01
N ILE A 133 2.88 3.05 -1.13
CA ILE A 133 2.49 1.72 -1.61
C ILE A 133 1.48 1.86 -2.74
N ILE A 134 1.72 1.16 -3.87
CA ILE A 134 0.73 0.96 -4.91
C ILE A 134 0.35 -0.51 -4.92
N ARG A 135 -0.94 -0.81 -4.72
CA ARG A 135 -1.47 -2.16 -4.86
C ARG A 135 -1.88 -2.41 -6.32
N CYS A 136 -1.36 -3.49 -6.90
CA CYS A 136 -1.76 -4.03 -8.20
C CYS A 136 -2.61 -5.28 -7.98
N GLY A 137 -3.93 -5.13 -8.07
CA GLY A 137 -4.89 -6.16 -7.77
C GLY A 137 -5.76 -6.58 -8.96
N SER A 138 -6.62 -7.58 -8.72
CA SER A 138 -7.76 -7.90 -9.58
C SER A 138 -9.05 -7.47 -8.89
N ALA A 139 -10.11 -7.21 -9.68
CA ALA A 139 -11.41 -6.81 -9.16
C ALA A 139 -12.55 -7.36 -10.03
N GLY A 140 -13.69 -7.61 -9.40
CA GLY A 140 -14.93 -7.95 -10.09
C GLY A 140 -15.74 -6.69 -10.43
N ALA A 141 -16.10 -6.50 -11.70
CA ALA A 141 -16.83 -5.32 -12.15
C ALA A 141 -18.28 -5.31 -11.70
N PHE A 142 -18.73 -4.16 -11.17
CA PHE A 142 -20.14 -3.80 -10.95
C PHE A 142 -20.67 -2.86 -12.03
N ASP A 143 -19.80 -2.02 -12.60
CA ASP A 143 -20.14 -1.10 -13.68
C ASP A 143 -20.29 -1.88 -14.99
N PRO A 144 -21.44 -1.79 -15.70
CA PRO A 144 -21.70 -2.55 -16.92
C PRO A 144 -20.84 -2.13 -18.12
N SER A 145 -20.18 -0.99 -18.06
CA SER A 145 -19.27 -0.54 -19.12
C SER A 145 -17.84 -1.05 -18.97
N LEU A 146 -17.52 -1.73 -17.85
CA LEU A 146 -16.20 -2.33 -17.62
C LEU A 146 -16.16 -3.75 -18.19
N ASN A 147 -15.09 -4.03 -18.95
CA ASN A 147 -14.80 -5.32 -19.54
C ASN A 147 -13.61 -5.98 -18.87
N LEU A 148 -13.44 -7.29 -19.10
CA LEU A 148 -12.24 -8.01 -18.65
C LEU A 148 -10.98 -7.33 -19.22
N GLY A 149 -10.00 -7.10 -18.37
CA GLY A 149 -8.74 -6.44 -18.72
C GLY A 149 -8.74 -4.92 -18.53
N ASP A 150 -9.89 -4.27 -18.35
CA ASP A 150 -9.97 -2.83 -18.10
C ASP A 150 -9.32 -2.48 -16.75
N VAL A 151 -8.74 -1.27 -16.67
CA VAL A 151 -8.06 -0.78 -15.47
C VAL A 151 -8.99 0.13 -14.67
N VAL A 152 -9.01 -0.08 -13.34
CA VAL A 152 -9.77 0.74 -12.39
C VAL A 152 -8.83 1.30 -11.33
N PHE A 153 -8.92 2.60 -11.07
CA PHE A 153 -8.26 3.26 -9.95
C PHE A 153 -9.26 3.47 -8.82
N GLY A 154 -8.98 2.90 -7.65
CA GLY A 154 -9.78 3.10 -6.44
C GLY A 154 -9.54 4.48 -5.86
N ALA A 155 -10.29 5.49 -6.30
CA ALA A 155 -10.22 6.84 -5.75
C ALA A 155 -10.69 6.88 -4.29
N GLY A 156 -11.72 6.10 -3.98
CA GLY A 156 -12.21 5.84 -2.63
C GLY A 156 -12.53 4.35 -2.46
N SER A 157 -12.53 3.89 -1.22
CA SER A 157 -12.86 2.50 -0.88
C SER A 157 -14.05 2.44 0.05
N CYS A 158 -15.19 1.95 -0.46
CA CYS A 158 -16.29 1.48 0.37
C CYS A 158 -15.91 0.15 1.02
N THR A 159 -16.59 -0.24 2.10
CA THR A 159 -16.32 -1.54 2.73
C THR A 159 -17.50 -2.03 3.55
N ASP A 160 -17.62 -3.34 3.63
CA ASP A 160 -18.46 -4.09 4.57
C ASP A 160 -17.67 -4.56 5.81
N SER A 161 -16.36 -4.30 5.83
CA SER A 161 -15.46 -4.69 6.92
C SER A 161 -15.58 -3.77 8.12
N ASN A 162 -15.38 -4.35 9.31
CA ASN A 162 -15.25 -3.59 10.55
C ASN A 162 -13.79 -3.15 10.85
N TYR A 163 -12.90 -3.17 9.88
CA TYR A 163 -11.48 -2.86 10.08
C TYR A 163 -11.24 -1.49 10.73
N GLY A 164 -12.06 -0.50 10.37
CA GLY A 164 -11.96 0.87 10.88
C GLY A 164 -12.21 1.01 12.39
N SER A 165 -12.93 0.07 13.01
CA SER A 165 -13.29 0.14 14.43
C SER A 165 -12.08 0.20 15.37
N GLN A 166 -10.94 -0.40 14.97
CA GLN A 166 -9.68 -0.39 15.75
C GLN A 166 -9.12 1.02 15.97
N PHE A 167 -9.46 1.98 15.12
CA PHE A 167 -8.96 3.36 15.23
C PHE A 167 -9.77 4.20 16.22
N ASN A 168 -10.90 3.69 16.71
CA ASN A 168 -11.77 4.31 17.71
C ASN A 168 -12.09 5.79 17.41
N LEU A 169 -12.43 6.08 16.16
CA LEU A 169 -12.78 7.42 15.72
C LEU A 169 -14.21 7.79 16.13
N PRO A 170 -14.51 9.04 16.48
CA PRO A 170 -15.86 9.50 16.84
C PRO A 170 -16.77 9.71 15.60
N GLY A 171 -16.62 8.89 14.56
CA GLY A 171 -17.34 8.98 13.29
C GLY A 171 -16.86 7.98 12.27
N THR A 172 -17.30 8.14 11.01
CA THR A 172 -16.89 7.27 9.89
C THR A 172 -15.75 7.92 9.12
N PHE A 173 -14.64 7.19 8.97
CA PHE A 173 -13.51 7.59 8.12
C PHE A 173 -13.81 7.23 6.67
N ALA A 174 -13.47 8.12 5.74
CA ALA A 174 -13.52 7.88 4.30
C ALA A 174 -12.14 7.42 3.79
N PRO A 175 -11.94 6.12 3.51
CA PRO A 175 -10.68 5.63 2.96
C PRO A 175 -10.52 6.10 1.52
N ILE A 176 -9.56 6.97 1.27
CA ILE A 176 -9.28 7.54 -0.06
C ILE A 176 -7.83 7.30 -0.46
N ALA A 177 -7.60 7.22 -1.77
CA ALA A 177 -6.26 7.20 -2.34
C ALA A 177 -5.52 8.53 -2.10
N ASP A 178 -4.20 8.47 -2.13
CA ASP A 178 -3.37 9.66 -2.26
C ASP A 178 -3.66 10.35 -3.59
N PHE A 179 -4.00 11.63 -3.54
CA PHE A 179 -4.43 12.38 -4.73
C PHE A 179 -3.32 12.50 -5.78
N GLU A 180 -2.06 12.71 -5.35
CA GLU A 180 -0.95 12.85 -6.29
C GLU A 180 -0.63 11.53 -6.99
N LEU A 181 -0.71 10.38 -6.30
CA LEU A 181 -0.59 9.07 -6.92
C LEU A 181 -1.74 8.79 -7.89
N LEU A 182 -2.97 9.12 -7.51
CA LEU A 182 -4.14 8.93 -8.36
C LEU A 182 -4.05 9.78 -9.64
N ARG A 183 -3.68 11.05 -9.50
CA ARG A 183 -3.48 11.97 -10.63
C ARG A 183 -2.36 11.49 -11.55
N ALA A 184 -1.23 11.06 -10.97
CA ALA A 184 -0.12 10.52 -11.74
C ALA A 184 -0.52 9.25 -12.51
N ALA A 185 -1.34 8.37 -11.90
CA ALA A 185 -1.85 7.17 -12.56
C ALA A 185 -2.74 7.51 -13.75
N ALA A 186 -3.63 8.50 -13.60
CA ALA A 186 -4.50 8.95 -14.68
C ALA A 186 -3.69 9.50 -15.86
N VAL A 187 -2.77 10.43 -15.59
CA VAL A 187 -1.89 11.00 -16.64
C VAL A 187 -1.08 9.89 -17.32
N LYS A 188 -0.53 8.95 -16.55
CA LYS A 188 0.26 7.86 -17.14
C LYS A 188 -0.57 6.91 -17.99
N ALA A 189 -1.80 6.60 -17.57
CA ALA A 189 -2.71 5.79 -18.38
C ALA A 189 -3.03 6.46 -19.72
N GLU A 190 -3.29 7.79 -19.72
CA GLU A 190 -3.50 8.58 -20.92
C GLU A 190 -2.27 8.58 -21.84
N GLU A 191 -1.06 8.80 -21.31
CA GLU A 191 0.20 8.73 -22.06
C GLU A 191 0.44 7.36 -22.72
N LEU A 192 0.03 6.28 -22.04
CA LEU A 192 0.17 4.91 -22.54
C LEU A 192 -1.00 4.46 -23.43
N GLY A 193 -2.04 5.28 -23.60
CA GLY A 193 -3.26 4.92 -24.31
C GLY A 193 -4.03 3.78 -23.64
N ILE A 194 -3.92 3.61 -22.31
CA ILE A 194 -4.60 2.57 -21.54
C ILE A 194 -5.93 3.12 -21.04
N PRO A 195 -7.07 2.54 -21.44
CA PRO A 195 -8.37 2.93 -20.91
C PRO A 195 -8.45 2.66 -19.41
N TYR A 196 -9.04 3.59 -18.66
CA TYR A 196 -9.24 3.43 -17.22
C TYR A 196 -10.54 4.08 -16.74
N LYS A 197 -11.01 3.65 -15.57
CA LYS A 197 -11.99 4.38 -14.77
C LYS A 197 -11.42 4.65 -13.39
N ALA A 198 -11.78 5.80 -12.80
CA ALA A 198 -11.45 6.15 -11.43
C ALA A 198 -12.72 6.44 -10.65
N GLY A 199 -12.85 5.87 -9.46
CA GLY A 199 -14.04 6.05 -8.63
C GLY A 199 -14.00 5.18 -7.37
N ASN A 200 -15.15 5.06 -6.71
CA ASN A 200 -15.28 4.19 -5.55
C ASN A 200 -15.21 2.72 -5.97
N ILE A 201 -14.45 1.94 -5.20
CA ILE A 201 -14.45 0.48 -5.25
C ILE A 201 -14.91 -0.07 -3.90
N LEU A 202 -15.36 -1.31 -3.87
CA LEU A 202 -15.72 -2.01 -2.63
C LEU A 202 -14.58 -2.91 -2.19
N ALA A 203 -14.09 -2.76 -0.96
CA ALA A 203 -13.25 -3.75 -0.29
C ALA A 203 -14.14 -4.62 0.61
N SER A 204 -14.43 -5.84 0.17
CA SER A 204 -15.31 -6.78 0.87
C SER A 204 -14.51 -7.82 1.66
N ASP A 205 -14.98 -8.17 2.86
CA ASP A 205 -14.41 -9.27 3.64
C ASP A 205 -14.89 -10.65 3.14
N VAL A 206 -15.94 -10.69 2.31
CA VAL A 206 -16.58 -11.94 1.89
C VAL A 206 -16.53 -12.09 0.37
N PHE A 207 -15.87 -13.17 -0.10
CA PHE A 207 -15.83 -13.51 -1.54
C PHE A 207 -17.07 -14.32 -1.95
N TYR A 208 -17.48 -15.28 -1.12
CA TYR A 208 -18.68 -16.11 -1.35
C TYR A 208 -19.79 -15.64 -0.43
N GLY A 209 -20.51 -14.59 -0.85
CA GLY A 209 -21.65 -14.04 -0.11
C GLY A 209 -22.89 -14.91 -0.19
N ASP A 210 -23.68 -14.94 0.91
CA ASP A 210 -24.95 -15.66 0.98
C ASP A 210 -26.02 -15.04 0.05
N ASP A 211 -26.02 -13.70 -0.08
CA ASP A 211 -26.87 -12.99 -1.05
C ASP A 211 -26.07 -12.69 -2.34
N ALA A 212 -26.32 -13.49 -3.38
CA ALA A 212 -25.67 -13.35 -4.68
C ALA A 212 -26.00 -12.03 -5.41
N GLU A 213 -27.02 -11.29 -4.98
CA GLU A 213 -27.49 -10.05 -5.62
C GLU A 213 -27.10 -8.79 -4.84
N SER A 214 -26.43 -8.92 -3.70
CA SER A 214 -26.04 -7.81 -2.81
C SER A 214 -25.20 -6.74 -3.51
N TRP A 215 -24.39 -7.13 -4.49
CA TRP A 215 -23.57 -6.22 -5.30
C TRP A 215 -24.38 -5.17 -6.06
N LYS A 216 -25.64 -5.44 -6.41
CA LYS A 216 -26.52 -4.51 -7.12
C LYS A 216 -26.82 -3.24 -6.30
N GLN A 217 -26.76 -3.32 -4.98
CA GLN A 217 -26.93 -2.14 -4.13
C GLN A 217 -25.70 -1.19 -4.26
N TRP A 218 -24.49 -1.76 -4.32
CA TRP A 218 -23.27 -1.01 -4.56
C TRP A 218 -23.23 -0.41 -5.96
N GLN A 219 -23.66 -1.17 -6.96
CA GLN A 219 -23.81 -0.68 -8.33
C GLN A 219 -24.73 0.55 -8.42
N LYS A 220 -25.87 0.55 -7.72
CA LYS A 220 -26.79 1.70 -7.70
C LYS A 220 -26.16 2.97 -7.10
N MET A 221 -25.14 2.82 -6.27
CA MET A 221 -24.36 3.92 -5.70
C MET A 221 -23.18 4.32 -6.57
N GLY A 222 -23.03 3.74 -7.75
CA GLY A 222 -21.95 4.04 -8.69
C GLY A 222 -20.58 3.46 -8.28
N VAL A 223 -20.57 2.42 -7.41
CA VAL A 223 -19.34 1.69 -7.10
C VAL A 223 -18.92 0.87 -8.31
N LEU A 224 -17.67 1.04 -8.75
CA LEU A 224 -17.17 0.50 -10.02
C LEU A 224 -16.92 -1.00 -9.98
N ALA A 225 -16.31 -1.48 -8.90
CA ALA A 225 -15.85 -2.86 -8.79
C ALA A 225 -15.66 -3.27 -7.33
N VAL A 226 -15.52 -4.58 -7.10
CA VAL A 226 -15.20 -5.17 -5.79
C VAL A 226 -13.80 -5.79 -5.80
N GLU A 227 -13.07 -5.58 -4.74
CA GLU A 227 -11.83 -6.25 -4.37
C GLU A 227 -11.84 -6.48 -2.84
N MET A 228 -10.73 -6.78 -2.18
CA MET A 228 -10.76 -7.21 -0.77
C MET A 228 -9.74 -6.49 0.14
N GLU A 229 -9.10 -5.39 -0.27
CA GLU A 229 -7.90 -4.87 0.43
C GLU A 229 -7.79 -3.34 0.57
N ALA A 230 -8.32 -2.59 -0.37
CA ALA A 230 -8.04 -1.15 -0.51
C ALA A 230 -8.35 -0.35 0.76
N THR A 231 -9.42 -0.68 1.47
CA THR A 231 -9.81 0.01 2.70
C THR A 231 -8.70 -0.05 3.76
N ALA A 232 -8.15 -1.24 4.04
CA ALA A 232 -7.09 -1.38 5.04
C ALA A 232 -5.81 -0.67 4.61
N LEU A 233 -5.44 -0.76 3.33
CA LEU A 233 -4.28 -0.07 2.79
C LEU A 233 -4.40 1.46 2.97
N TYR A 234 -5.54 2.04 2.60
CA TYR A 234 -5.75 3.49 2.71
C TYR A 234 -5.81 3.97 4.17
N MET A 235 -6.47 3.21 5.04
CA MET A 235 -6.52 3.54 6.46
C MET A 235 -5.15 3.48 7.12
N ASN A 236 -4.33 2.46 6.82
CA ASN A 236 -2.97 2.34 7.33
C ASN A 236 -2.06 3.46 6.80
N ALA A 237 -2.17 3.79 5.51
CA ALA A 237 -1.43 4.90 4.91
C ALA A 237 -1.78 6.22 5.60
N ALA A 238 -3.07 6.53 5.73
CA ALA A 238 -3.54 7.75 6.39
C ALA A 238 -3.05 7.82 7.85
N ARG A 239 -3.16 6.72 8.61
CA ARG A 239 -2.71 6.65 10.01
C ARG A 239 -1.21 6.86 10.16
N ALA A 240 -0.42 6.38 9.19
CA ALA A 240 1.04 6.51 9.17
C ALA A 240 1.52 7.84 8.55
N GLY A 241 0.64 8.65 7.95
CA GLY A 241 1.02 9.86 7.20
C GLY A 241 1.80 9.52 5.92
N LYS A 242 1.40 8.45 5.23
CA LYS A 242 2.03 7.88 4.02
C LYS A 242 1.04 7.87 2.86
N SER A 243 1.52 7.56 1.66
CA SER A 243 0.72 7.57 0.43
C SER A 243 0.37 6.15 -0.03
N ALA A 244 -0.86 5.96 -0.50
CA ALA A 244 -1.28 4.70 -1.10
C ALA A 244 -2.24 4.89 -2.27
N LEU A 245 -2.19 3.93 -3.23
CA LEU A 245 -3.12 3.83 -4.35
C LEU A 245 -3.41 2.35 -4.63
N CYS A 246 -4.67 2.03 -4.89
CA CYS A 246 -5.11 0.74 -5.42
C CYS A 246 -5.43 0.87 -6.90
N ILE A 247 -4.70 0.11 -7.72
CA ILE A 247 -4.93 -0.07 -9.15
C ILE A 247 -5.36 -1.51 -9.36
N CYS A 248 -6.53 -1.72 -9.96
CA CYS A 248 -7.04 -3.05 -10.25
C CYS A 248 -7.23 -3.25 -11.75
N THR A 249 -7.03 -4.49 -12.21
CA THR A 249 -7.51 -4.96 -13.51
C THR A 249 -8.80 -5.75 -13.28
N ILE A 250 -9.80 -5.52 -14.11
CA ILE A 250 -11.05 -6.27 -14.08
C ILE A 250 -10.78 -7.72 -14.50
N SER A 251 -10.97 -8.64 -13.58
CA SER A 251 -10.79 -10.07 -13.79
C SER A 251 -12.10 -10.84 -13.93
N ASP A 252 -13.19 -10.25 -13.45
CA ASP A 252 -14.54 -10.79 -13.47
C ASP A 252 -15.56 -9.69 -13.74
N SER A 253 -16.69 -10.03 -14.32
CA SER A 253 -17.84 -9.13 -14.40
C SER A 253 -19.06 -9.82 -13.79
N LEU A 254 -19.54 -9.27 -12.66
CA LEU A 254 -20.77 -9.76 -12.04
C LEU A 254 -22.00 -9.40 -12.90
N VAL A 255 -21.88 -8.35 -13.72
CA VAL A 255 -22.94 -7.91 -14.62
C VAL A 255 -23.08 -8.83 -15.82
N HIS A 256 -21.95 -9.25 -16.40
CA HIS A 256 -21.92 -10.05 -17.63
C HIS A 256 -21.71 -11.56 -17.37
N GLY A 257 -21.43 -11.95 -16.13
CA GLY A 257 -21.16 -13.34 -15.78
C GLY A 257 -19.90 -13.93 -16.44
N THR A 258 -18.88 -13.09 -16.69
CA THR A 258 -17.63 -13.49 -17.33
C THR A 258 -16.46 -13.42 -16.36
N ALA A 259 -15.44 -14.27 -16.55
CA ALA A 259 -14.26 -14.30 -15.69
C ALA A 259 -13.00 -14.74 -16.47
N CYS A 260 -11.85 -14.17 -16.07
CA CYS A 260 -10.53 -14.63 -16.50
C CYS A 260 -10.13 -15.93 -15.79
N SER A 261 -9.30 -16.73 -16.46
CA SER A 261 -8.64 -17.90 -15.86
C SER A 261 -7.64 -17.49 -14.77
N ALA A 262 -7.21 -18.44 -13.94
CA ALA A 262 -6.19 -18.22 -12.91
C ALA A 262 -4.84 -17.79 -13.53
N GLU A 263 -4.46 -18.37 -14.66
CA GLU A 263 -3.22 -18.05 -15.38
C GLU A 263 -3.25 -16.60 -15.92
N GLU A 264 -4.36 -16.20 -16.56
CA GLU A 264 -4.53 -14.83 -17.03
C GLU A 264 -4.45 -13.80 -15.90
N ARG A 265 -5.02 -14.10 -14.73
CA ARG A 265 -4.93 -13.22 -13.54
C ARG A 265 -3.49 -13.03 -13.04
N GLN A 266 -2.64 -14.03 -13.22
CA GLN A 266 -1.26 -14.00 -12.77
C GLN A 266 -0.36 -13.20 -13.72
N THR A 267 -0.50 -13.38 -15.04
CA THR A 267 0.50 -12.96 -16.03
C THR A 267 0.02 -11.89 -17.01
N SER A 268 -1.30 -11.76 -17.26
CA SER A 268 -1.82 -10.92 -18.34
C SER A 268 -2.13 -9.48 -17.95
N PHE A 269 -2.17 -9.15 -16.67
CA PHE A 269 -2.56 -7.81 -16.18
C PHE A 269 -1.40 -6.80 -16.20
N THR A 270 -0.66 -6.76 -17.31
CA THR A 270 0.55 -5.94 -17.45
C THR A 270 0.27 -4.45 -17.55
N ASN A 271 -0.92 -4.02 -18.01
CA ASN A 271 -1.26 -2.61 -18.13
C ASN A 271 -1.27 -1.88 -16.79
N MET A 272 -1.91 -2.44 -15.76
CA MET A 272 -1.86 -1.84 -14.42
C MET A 272 -0.44 -1.82 -13.84
N MET A 273 0.38 -2.85 -14.14
CA MET A 273 1.76 -2.93 -13.69
C MET A 273 2.61 -1.84 -14.34
N LYS A 274 2.50 -1.61 -15.66
CA LYS A 274 3.19 -0.53 -16.38
C LYS A 274 2.87 0.83 -15.77
N ILE A 275 1.59 1.11 -15.51
CA ILE A 275 1.17 2.35 -14.86
C ILE A 275 1.82 2.44 -13.46
N ALA A 276 1.70 1.40 -12.63
CA ALA A 276 2.22 1.40 -11.26
C ALA A 276 3.74 1.64 -11.22
N PHE A 277 4.52 0.93 -12.04
CA PHE A 277 5.98 1.08 -12.07
C PHE A 277 6.43 2.44 -12.58
N ASP A 278 5.69 3.07 -13.48
CA ASP A 278 6.07 4.39 -14.02
C ASP A 278 5.81 5.54 -13.03
N ILE A 279 4.89 5.37 -12.08
CA ILE A 279 4.50 6.42 -11.13
C ILE A 279 5.01 6.21 -9.70
N ILE A 280 5.51 5.00 -9.36
CA ILE A 280 5.95 4.66 -8.00
C ILE A 280 7.15 5.49 -7.50
#